data_56a44f87a27eb5c4b3619630cd4bd225
#
_entry.id   56a44f87a27eb5c4b3619630cd4bd225
#
_cell.length_a   1.000
_cell.length_b   1.000
_cell.length_c   1.000
_cell.angle_alpha   90.00
_cell.angle_beta   90.00
_cell.angle_gamma   90.00
#
_symmetry.space_group_name_H-M   'P 1'
#
loop_
_entity.id
_entity.type
_entity.pdbx_description
1 polymer ?
#
loop_
_entity_poly.entity_id
_entity_poly.type
_entity_poly.pdbx_seq_one_letter_code
_entity_poly.pdbx_strand_id
1 'polypeptide(L)'
;MMLVLKRPMQSIQLPKTTIKKYYRIDRRQIYLLKFILEGYDGVAVLRTLNQQEGLIVLHIGPGCQSIVDMIIQDLQRQIRIEYLEDYIHY
;
A
#
# COMPACT_ATOMS: atom_id res chain seq x y z
N MET A 1 -18.08 -1.78 -22.65
CA MET A 1 -17.74 -1.69 -22.27
C MET A 1 -17.18 -1.65 -21.82
N MET A 2 -17.16 -1.48 -21.94
CA MET A 2 -16.58 -1.24 -21.43
C MET A 2 -15.90 -1.09 -20.93
N LEU A 3 -15.90 -0.89 -21.09
CA LEU A 3 -15.27 -0.64 -20.55
C LEU A 3 -14.61 -0.51 -20.09
N VAL A 4 -14.71 -0.41 -20.35
CA VAL A 4 -14.05 -0.14 -19.84
C VAL A 4 -13.37 -0.02 -19.47
N LEU A 5 -13.40 0.23 -19.77
CA LEU A 5 -12.76 0.51 -19.32
C LEU A 5 -12.18 0.72 -18.82
N LYS A 6 -12.12 0.80 -18.87
CA LYS A 6 -11.51 1.14 -18.23
C LYS A 6 -10.80 1.35 -17.71
N ARG A 7 -10.75 1.50 -17.98
CA ARG A 7 -10.06 1.85 -17.48
C ARG A 7 -9.34 2.09 -17.23
N PRO A 8 -9.37 2.30 -17.41
CA PRO A 8 -8.55 2.72 -17.16
C PRO A 8 -7.95 3.06 -16.79
N MET A 9 -7.81 3.39 -16.97
CA MET A 9 -7.27 3.81 -16.63
C MET A 9 -6.89 4.13 -16.09
N GLN A 10 -6.92 4.32 -16.28
CA GLN A 10 -6.54 4.76 -15.79
C GLN A 10 -5.96 5.04 -15.21
N SER A 11 -5.99 5.41 -15.42
CA SER A 11 -5.42 5.71 -15.05
C SER A 11 -4.84 5.85 -14.50
N ILE A 12 -4.96 6.05 -14.46
CA ILE A 12 -4.37 6.13 -13.98
C ILE A 12 -3.48 6.84 -13.50
N GLN A 13 -3.35 7.58 -13.48
CA GLN A 13 -2.54 8.30 -13.15
C GLN A 13 -2.82 8.99 -12.12
N LEU A 14 -2.77 9.18 -11.42
CA LEU A 14 -3.04 9.75 -10.52
C LEU A 14 -2.16 10.18 -9.73
N PRO A 15 -1.37 10.11 -9.78
CA PRO A 15 -0.48 10.33 -9.06
C PRO A 15 -0.07 11.46 -8.36
N LYS A 16 -0.30 12.56 -8.62
CA LYS A 16 0.09 13.69 -7.90
C LYS A 16 -0.46 13.74 -6.54
N THR A 17 -1.55 13.07 -6.28
CA THR A 17 -2.23 13.17 -5.01
C THR A 17 -2.05 11.93 -4.16
N THR A 18 -1.17 11.03 -4.54
CA THR A 18 -0.93 9.85 -3.71
C THR A 18 -0.08 10.23 -2.52
N ILE A 19 -0.32 9.55 -1.42
CA ILE A 19 0.44 9.73 -0.20
C ILE A 19 1.32 8.51 -0.04
N LYS A 20 2.59 8.73 0.26
CA LYS A 20 3.53 7.63 0.47
C LYS A 20 3.72 7.42 1.95
N LYS A 21 3.54 6.19 2.40
CA LYS A 21 3.82 5.81 3.77
C LYS A 21 4.73 4.61 3.78
N TYR A 22 5.72 4.64 4.63
CA TYR A 22 6.75 3.60 4.70
C TYR A 22 6.57 2.76 5.94
N TYR A 23 6.77 1.44 5.76
CA TYR A 23 6.58 0.48 6.86
C TYR A 23 7.67 -0.57 6.82
N ARG A 24 7.92 -1.14 7.98
CA ARG A 24 8.71 -2.37 8.07
C ARG A 24 7.77 -3.47 8.50
N ILE A 25 7.77 -4.56 7.76
CA ILE A 25 6.87 -5.68 8.00
C ILE A 25 7.68 -6.96 7.92
N ASP A 26 7.22 -8.00 8.61
CA ASP A 26 7.85 -9.31 8.48
C ASP A 26 7.88 -9.65 6.99
N ARG A 27 9.08 -9.87 6.45
CA ARG A 27 9.22 -10.06 5.00
C ARG A 27 8.39 -11.21 4.47
N ARG A 28 8.10 -12.18 5.33
CA ARG A 28 7.30 -13.33 4.92
C ARG A 28 5.83 -12.99 4.79
N GLN A 29 5.43 -11.83 5.28
CA GLN A 29 4.04 -11.41 5.25
C GLN A 29 3.78 -10.29 4.24
N ILE A 30 4.77 -9.89 3.48
CA ILE A 30 4.59 -8.83 2.49
C ILE A 30 3.49 -9.22 1.50
N TYR A 31 3.49 -10.47 1.07
CA TYR A 31 2.51 -10.91 0.09
C TYR A 31 1.09 -10.84 0.65
N LEU A 32 0.95 -11.07 1.95
CA LEU A 32 -0.36 -11.02 2.58
C LEU A 32 -0.94 -9.60 2.52
N LEU A 33 -0.12 -8.62 2.89
CA LEU A 33 -0.58 -7.24 2.83
C LEU A 33 -0.90 -6.84 1.40
N LYS A 34 -0.07 -7.24 0.46
CA LYS A 34 -0.32 -6.93 -0.94
C LYS A 34 -1.63 -7.53 -1.40
N PHE A 35 -1.89 -8.78 -1.02
CA PHE A 35 -3.12 -9.46 -1.38
C PHE A 35 -4.35 -8.75 -0.81
N ILE A 36 -4.26 -8.32 0.44
CA ILE A 36 -5.37 -7.63 1.08
C ILE A 36 -5.66 -6.31 0.39
N LEU A 37 -4.60 -5.55 0.08
CA LEU A 37 -4.78 -4.27 -0.59
C LEU A 37 -5.41 -4.43 -1.96
N GLU A 38 -5.05 -5.48 -2.66
CA GLU A 38 -5.63 -5.76 -3.97
C GLU A 38 -7.12 -6.05 -3.86
N GLY A 39 -7.54 -6.65 -2.75
CA GLY A 39 -8.94 -6.94 -2.53
C GLY A 39 -9.78 -5.69 -2.25
N TYR A 40 -9.13 -4.57 -2.00
CA TYR A 40 -9.81 -3.31 -1.75
C TYR A 40 -9.79 -2.40 -2.97
N ASP A 41 -9.69 -2.99 -4.16
CA ASP A 41 -9.79 -2.23 -5.40
C ASP A 41 -8.81 -1.09 -5.57
N GLY A 42 -7.58 -1.34 -5.19
CA GLY A 42 -6.55 -0.37 -5.49
C GLY A 42 -6.52 0.85 -4.60
N VAL A 43 -6.93 0.70 -3.34
CA VAL A 43 -6.81 1.81 -2.39
C VAL A 43 -5.35 2.22 -2.23
N ALA A 44 -4.43 1.29 -2.47
CA ALA A 44 -3.01 1.58 -2.37
C ALA A 44 -2.22 0.57 -3.20
N VAL A 45 -1.02 0.99 -3.60
CA VAL A 45 -0.09 0.11 -4.30
C VAL A 45 1.11 -0.11 -3.40
N LEU A 46 1.47 -1.36 -3.19
CA LEU A 46 2.60 -1.73 -2.36
C LEU A 46 3.83 -1.95 -3.23
N ARG A 47 4.94 -1.34 -2.84
CA ARG A 47 6.22 -1.60 -3.48
C ARG A 47 7.21 -2.03 -2.42
N THR A 48 8.01 -3.04 -2.73
CA THR A 48 9.03 -3.51 -1.82
C THR A 48 10.32 -2.76 -2.08
N LEU A 49 10.82 -2.09 -1.04
CA LEU A 49 12.05 -1.35 -1.15
C LEU A 49 13.25 -2.21 -0.81
N ASN A 50 13.09 -3.06 0.20
CA ASN A 50 14.15 -3.98 0.60
C ASN A 50 13.51 -5.25 1.13
N GLN A 51 13.57 -6.28 0.32
CA GLN A 51 12.93 -7.57 0.65
C GLN A 51 13.50 -8.17 1.93
N GLN A 52 14.81 -8.11 2.09
CA GLN A 52 15.46 -8.72 3.24
C GLN A 52 15.02 -8.10 4.55
N GLU A 53 14.84 -6.79 4.56
CA GLU A 53 14.47 -6.08 5.76
C GLU A 53 12.97 -5.91 5.93
N GLY A 54 12.20 -6.33 4.93
CA GLY A 54 10.77 -6.13 4.99
C GLY A 54 10.37 -4.67 4.86
N LEU A 55 11.15 -3.90 4.15
CA LEU A 55 10.92 -2.48 3.99
C LEU A 55 10.05 -2.23 2.78
N ILE A 56 8.91 -1.60 3.00
CA ILE A 56 7.93 -1.37 1.94
C ILE A 56 7.44 0.06 1.95
N VAL A 57 6.87 0.48 0.84
CA VAL A 57 6.18 1.75 0.75
C VAL A 57 4.80 1.50 0.17
N LEU A 58 3.81 2.20 0.72
CA LEU A 58 2.46 2.18 0.20
C LEU A 58 2.18 3.51 -0.46
N HIS A 59 1.76 3.44 -1.73
CA HIS A 59 1.29 4.61 -2.46
C HIS A 59 -0.21 4.63 -2.32
N ILE A 60 -0.72 5.49 -1.48
CA ILE A 60 -2.12 5.52 -1.09
C ILE A 60 -2.89 6.50 -1.95
N GLY A 61 -3.99 6.06 -2.53
CA GLY A 61 -4.80 6.90 -3.40
C GLY A 61 -5.52 8.00 -2.63
N PRO A 62 -5.98 9.01 -3.34
CA PRO A 62 -6.69 10.14 -2.71
C PRO A 62 -7.91 9.64 -1.97
N GLY A 63 -8.07 10.05 -0.74
CA GLY A 63 -9.24 9.68 0.06
C GLY A 63 -9.20 8.29 0.61
N CYS A 64 -8.11 7.54 0.37
CA CYS A 64 -8.04 6.15 0.82
C CYS A 64 -7.24 5.94 2.08
N GLN A 65 -6.73 7.01 2.66
CA GLN A 65 -5.85 6.87 3.82
C GLN A 65 -6.53 6.20 5.00
N SER A 66 -7.79 6.55 5.26
CA SER A 66 -8.51 5.96 6.38
C SER A 66 -8.66 4.46 6.24
N ILE A 67 -8.94 4.01 5.03
CA ILE A 67 -9.10 2.58 4.78
C ILE A 67 -7.78 1.86 4.97
N VAL A 68 -6.70 2.45 4.46
CA VAL A 68 -5.37 1.85 4.59
C VAL A 68 -4.96 1.78 6.05
N ASP A 69 -5.20 2.87 6.81
CA ASP A 69 -4.86 2.88 8.22
C ASP A 69 -5.64 1.80 8.98
N MET A 70 -6.89 1.59 8.62
CA MET A 70 -7.70 0.56 9.24
C MET A 70 -7.12 -0.83 8.95
N ILE A 71 -6.73 -1.06 7.71
CA ILE A 71 -6.13 -2.34 7.31
C ILE A 71 -4.86 -2.60 8.09
N ILE A 72 -3.99 -1.59 8.17
CA ILE A 72 -2.73 -1.73 8.87
C ILE A 72 -2.96 -1.99 10.35
N GLN A 73 -3.85 -1.26 10.99
CA GLN A 73 -4.13 -1.45 12.41
C GLN A 73 -4.67 -2.84 12.68
N ASP A 74 -5.51 -3.32 11.79
CA ASP A 74 -6.09 -4.64 11.95
C ASP A 74 -5.01 -5.73 11.84
N LEU A 75 -4.12 -5.59 10.88
CA LEU A 75 -3.04 -6.54 10.70
C LEU A 75 -2.04 -6.50 11.83
N GLN A 76 -1.84 -5.34 12.45
CA GLN A 76 -0.88 -5.21 13.56
C GLN A 76 -1.25 -6.09 14.74
N ARG A 77 -2.47 -6.56 14.79
CA ARG A 77 -2.89 -7.47 15.84
C ARG A 77 -2.32 -8.86 15.63
N GLN A 78 -1.93 -9.19 14.40
CA GLN A 78 -1.51 -10.52 14.05
C GLN A 78 -0.06 -10.62 13.64
N ILE A 79 0.45 -9.57 13.01
CA ILE A 79 1.81 -9.58 12.51
C ILE A 79 2.48 -8.28 12.87
N ARG A 80 3.80 -8.27 12.77
CA ARG A 80 4.56 -7.11 13.13
C ARG A 80 4.62 -6.14 11.95
N ILE A 81 4.07 -4.96 12.13
CA ILE A 81 4.14 -3.89 11.15
C ILE A 81 4.52 -2.63 11.89
N GLU A 82 5.58 -1.99 11.45
CA GLU A 82 6.10 -0.80 12.08
C GLU A 82 6.02 0.37 11.10
N TYR A 83 5.37 1.44 11.50
CA TYR A 83 5.29 2.64 10.66
C TYR A 83 6.60 3.41 10.80
N LEU A 84 7.20 3.78 9.67
CA LEU A 84 8.47 4.50 9.65
C LEU A 84 8.20 5.95 9.31
N GLU A 85 7.89 6.71 10.33
CA GLU A 85 7.42 8.07 10.17
C GLU A 85 8.39 9.01 9.46
N ASP A 86 9.65 8.90 9.77
CA ASP A 86 10.65 9.80 9.21
C ASP A 86 11.55 9.14 8.19
N TYR A 87 11.11 8.06 7.59
CA TYR A 87 11.94 7.36 6.63
C TYR A 87 12.15 8.20 5.38
N ILE A 88 13.40 8.31 4.95
CA ILE A 88 13.75 9.00 3.72
C ILE A 88 14.38 8.01 2.78
N HIS A 89 13.84 7.92 1.59
CA HIS A 89 14.33 6.99 0.58
C HIS A 89 14.97 7.75 -0.57
N TYR A 90 16.23 7.46 -0.83
CA TYR A 90 16.96 8.10 -1.90
C TYR A 90 17.11 7.20 -3.11
#